data_97c0b5339a965cd9c04354a8791bff8b
#
_entry.id   97c0b5339a965cd9c04354a8791bff8b
#
_cell.length_a   1.000
_cell.length_b   1.000
_cell.length_c   1.000
_cell.angle_alpha   90.00
_cell.angle_beta   90.00
_cell.angle_gamma   90.00
#
_symmetry.space_group_name_H-M   'P 1'
#
loop_
_entity.id
_entity.type
_entity.pdbx_description
1 polymer ?
#
loop_
_entity_poly.entity_id
_entity_poly.type
_entity_poly.pdbx_seq_one_letter_code
_entity_poly.pdbx_strand_id
1 'polypeptide(L)'
;MKQYLDLEKYVLENGTQKGDRTGTGTISTFGYQMRFDLQEGFPIMTTKRVPFKLVVSELLWFLHGDTNIRYLLQHNNNIWNEWAFERFVKSDDYKGEDMTDFGLRAERDPAFKEVYQAEMEKFKTRILEDEAFANKYGELGNIYGKQWREWKTSQGETIDQLADLIEMIKTNPNSRRLIVSAWNPEDIPNMALPPCHSLFQFYVADGKLSCQLYQRSADIFLGVPFNIASYALLTHLIAREVGLDVGEFIHTMGDAHLYNNHIEQVKEQLSRTPHALPKLVLSDKPATIFDFEVADISLDGYNPDPSIKAPISV
;
A
#
# COMPACT_ATOMS: atom_id res chain seq x y z
N MET A 1 15.30 6.08 -9.24
CA MET A 1 15.06 5.20 -8.04
C MET A 1 16.32 4.97 -7.19
N LYS A 2 17.33 5.81 -7.35
CA LYS A 2 18.55 5.75 -6.53
C LYS A 2 18.25 5.95 -5.03
N GLN A 3 17.31 6.86 -4.70
CA GLN A 3 16.91 7.17 -3.33
C GLN A 3 16.46 5.93 -2.54
N TYR A 4 15.78 5.01 -3.20
CA TYR A 4 15.35 3.75 -2.57
C TYR A 4 16.52 2.81 -2.34
N LEU A 5 17.44 2.66 -3.31
CA LEU A 5 18.66 1.85 -3.12
C LEU A 5 19.56 2.43 -2.05
N ASP A 6 19.64 3.76 -1.95
CA ASP A 6 20.38 4.44 -0.88
C ASP A 6 19.76 4.13 0.51
N LEU A 7 18.42 4.04 0.62
CA LEU A 7 17.74 3.61 1.85
C LEU A 7 18.10 2.17 2.21
N GLU A 8 17.99 1.22 1.26
CA GLU A 8 18.35 -0.19 1.49
C GLU A 8 19.78 -0.31 2.00
N LYS A 9 20.71 0.35 1.31
CA LYS A 9 22.13 0.37 1.71
C LYS A 9 22.33 0.99 3.09
N TYR A 10 21.70 2.14 3.34
CA TYR A 10 21.80 2.84 4.62
C TYR A 10 21.36 1.96 5.80
N VAL A 11 20.22 1.27 5.65
CA VAL A 11 19.70 0.42 6.73
C VAL A 11 20.57 -0.83 6.93
N LEU A 12 21.10 -1.44 5.87
CA LEU A 12 22.03 -2.56 5.99
C LEU A 12 23.33 -2.18 6.74
N GLU A 13 23.85 -0.97 6.50
CA GLU A 13 25.14 -0.52 7.04
C GLU A 13 25.01 0.12 8.43
N ASN A 14 23.88 0.77 8.73
CA ASN A 14 23.71 1.63 9.92
C ASN A 14 22.52 1.24 10.79
N GLY A 15 21.67 0.31 10.35
CA GLY A 15 20.48 -0.09 11.08
C GLY A 15 20.80 -0.87 12.36
N THR A 16 19.84 -0.86 13.27
CA THR A 16 19.89 -1.58 14.55
C THR A 16 19.11 -2.88 14.44
N GLN A 17 19.68 -3.99 14.90
CA GLN A 17 18.98 -5.26 15.04
C GLN A 17 17.88 -5.15 16.10
N LYS A 18 16.68 -5.62 15.75
CA LYS A 18 15.50 -5.48 16.58
C LYS A 18 14.59 -6.70 16.42
N GLY A 19 13.97 -7.14 17.51
CA GLY A 19 12.86 -8.09 17.46
C GLY A 19 11.59 -7.41 16.91
N ASP A 20 10.68 -8.20 16.38
CA ASP A 20 9.40 -7.73 15.89
C ASP A 20 8.26 -8.68 16.28
N ARG A 21 7.02 -8.27 16.01
CA ARG A 21 5.81 -9.05 16.32
C ARG A 21 5.78 -10.40 15.61
N THR A 22 6.35 -10.49 14.41
CA THR A 22 6.33 -11.72 13.59
C THR A 22 7.36 -12.76 14.05
N GLY A 23 8.30 -12.39 14.91
CA GLY A 23 9.39 -13.26 15.35
C GLY A 23 10.50 -13.47 14.31
N THR A 24 10.42 -12.81 13.14
CA THR A 24 11.44 -12.87 12.08
C THR A 24 12.68 -12.06 12.46
N GLY A 25 12.49 -10.94 13.16
CA GLY A 25 13.51 -9.95 13.46
C GLY A 25 13.78 -9.02 12.27
N THR A 26 14.28 -7.84 12.59
CA THR A 26 14.52 -6.77 11.60
C THR A 26 15.86 -6.06 11.85
N ILE A 27 16.39 -5.46 10.78
CA ILE A 27 17.36 -4.37 10.87
C ILE A 27 16.61 -3.09 10.55
N SER A 28 16.63 -2.10 11.44
CA SER A 28 15.83 -0.90 11.27
C SER A 28 16.56 0.40 11.60
N THR A 29 16.08 1.49 11.02
CA THR A 29 16.40 2.87 11.40
C THR A 29 15.11 3.61 11.74
N PHE A 30 15.19 4.56 12.67
CA PHE A 30 14.05 5.39 13.03
C PHE A 30 14.22 6.81 12.45
N GLY A 31 13.30 7.16 11.56
CA GLY A 31 13.33 8.43 10.85
C GLY A 31 14.20 8.39 9.59
N TYR A 32 13.55 8.30 8.42
CA TYR A 32 14.21 8.40 7.12
C TYR A 32 13.28 9.09 6.13
N GLN A 33 13.84 9.86 5.19
CA GLN A 33 13.05 10.56 4.18
C GLN A 33 13.67 10.40 2.80
N MET A 34 12.82 10.12 1.81
CA MET A 34 13.17 10.12 0.39
C MET A 34 12.36 11.18 -0.35
N ARG A 35 12.91 11.70 -1.45
CA ARG A 35 12.24 12.62 -2.35
C ARG A 35 12.32 12.13 -3.79
N PHE A 36 11.20 12.21 -4.50
CA PHE A 36 11.06 11.80 -5.89
C PHE A 36 10.46 12.97 -6.67
N ASP A 37 11.21 13.51 -7.64
CA ASP A 37 10.66 14.48 -8.60
C ASP A 37 9.77 13.73 -9.59
N LEU A 38 8.47 13.99 -9.56
CA LEU A 38 7.48 13.32 -10.41
C LEU A 38 7.54 13.78 -11.85
N GLN A 39 8.27 14.86 -12.15
CA GLN A 39 8.50 15.34 -13.52
C GLN A 39 9.61 14.55 -14.24
N GLU A 40 10.51 13.89 -13.51
CA GLU A 40 11.54 13.02 -14.10
C GLU A 40 11.00 11.69 -14.62
N GLY A 41 9.79 11.32 -14.24
CA GLY A 41 9.12 10.07 -14.60
C GLY A 41 8.38 9.48 -13.40
N PHE A 42 7.66 8.39 -13.65
CA PHE A 42 6.87 7.74 -12.59
C PHE A 42 7.79 6.89 -11.69
N PRO A 43 7.84 7.16 -10.36
CA PRO A 43 8.77 6.49 -9.45
C PRO A 43 8.30 5.07 -9.10
N ILE A 44 8.62 4.13 -9.95
CA ILE A 44 8.44 2.69 -9.72
C ILE A 44 9.79 1.98 -9.81
N MET A 45 9.99 0.91 -9.02
CA MET A 45 11.24 0.15 -9.03
C MET A 45 11.55 -0.39 -10.41
N THR A 46 12.80 -0.18 -10.86
CA THR A 46 13.31 -0.74 -12.12
C THR A 46 14.34 -1.85 -11.88
N THR A 47 14.93 -1.90 -10.71
CA THR A 47 15.87 -2.96 -10.28
C THR A 47 15.18 -4.26 -9.84
N LYS A 48 13.87 -4.23 -9.71
CA LYS A 48 12.98 -5.40 -9.62
C LYS A 48 11.60 -5.02 -10.13
N ARG A 49 10.88 -5.97 -10.69
CA ARG A 49 9.51 -5.75 -11.16
C ARG A 49 8.56 -5.55 -9.98
N VAL A 50 7.80 -4.46 -10.01
CA VAL A 50 6.62 -4.23 -9.16
C VAL A 50 5.37 -4.41 -10.04
N PRO A 51 4.41 -5.26 -9.66
CA PRO A 51 3.21 -5.48 -10.45
C PRO A 51 2.27 -4.27 -10.35
N PHE A 52 2.44 -3.29 -11.25
CA PHE A 52 1.76 -1.98 -11.20
C PHE A 52 0.24 -2.09 -11.15
N LYS A 53 -0.37 -3.08 -11.83
CA LYS A 53 -1.82 -3.29 -11.76
C LYS A 53 -2.33 -3.57 -10.36
N LEU A 54 -1.53 -4.18 -9.49
CA LEU A 54 -1.89 -4.41 -8.09
C LEU A 54 -1.85 -3.11 -7.30
N VAL A 55 -0.87 -2.24 -7.57
CA VAL A 55 -0.82 -0.88 -6.99
C VAL A 55 -2.05 -0.08 -7.39
N VAL A 56 -2.42 -0.12 -8.68
CA VAL A 56 -3.59 0.59 -9.21
C VAL A 56 -4.88 0.11 -8.55
N SER A 57 -5.12 -1.21 -8.55
CA SER A 57 -6.36 -1.76 -7.99
C SER A 57 -6.49 -1.52 -6.49
N GLU A 58 -5.40 -1.57 -5.73
CA GLU A 58 -5.41 -1.23 -4.30
C GLU A 58 -5.72 0.25 -4.07
N LEU A 59 -5.08 1.17 -4.82
CA LEU A 59 -5.36 2.59 -4.67
C LEU A 59 -6.81 2.92 -5.03
N LEU A 60 -7.35 2.38 -6.12
CA LEU A 60 -8.75 2.58 -6.51
C LEU A 60 -9.70 2.02 -5.45
N TRP A 61 -9.39 0.88 -4.85
CA TRP A 61 -10.14 0.34 -3.72
C TRP A 61 -10.18 1.31 -2.53
N PHE A 62 -9.05 1.94 -2.19
CA PHE A 62 -9.02 3.00 -1.17
C PHE A 62 -9.84 4.23 -1.58
N LEU A 63 -9.74 4.66 -2.85
CA LEU A 63 -10.48 5.82 -3.36
C LEU A 63 -12.00 5.60 -3.36
N HIS A 64 -12.46 4.37 -3.50
CA HIS A 64 -13.88 4.01 -3.36
C HIS A 64 -14.34 3.93 -1.90
N GLY A 65 -13.44 4.05 -0.92
CA GLY A 65 -13.78 3.86 0.50
C GLY A 65 -14.17 2.42 0.84
N ASP A 66 -13.85 1.48 -0.04
CA ASP A 66 -14.15 0.06 0.13
C ASP A 66 -13.14 -0.60 1.09
N THR A 67 -13.59 -1.59 1.84
CA THR A 67 -12.81 -2.35 2.82
C THR A 67 -12.96 -3.87 2.63
N ASN A 68 -13.74 -4.28 1.62
CA ASN A 68 -13.96 -5.68 1.32
C ASN A 68 -12.95 -6.18 0.27
N ILE A 69 -12.24 -7.25 0.59
CA ILE A 69 -11.23 -7.83 -0.32
C ILE A 69 -11.81 -8.41 -1.61
N ARG A 70 -13.13 -8.55 -1.73
CA ARG A 70 -13.79 -9.08 -2.93
C ARG A 70 -13.43 -8.27 -4.18
N TYR A 71 -13.44 -6.94 -4.09
CA TYR A 71 -13.01 -6.06 -5.19
C TYR A 71 -11.57 -6.36 -5.61
N LEU A 72 -10.66 -6.52 -4.65
CA LEU A 72 -9.26 -6.83 -4.92
C LEU A 72 -9.10 -8.18 -5.60
N LEU A 73 -9.81 -9.21 -5.13
CA LEU A 73 -9.80 -10.55 -5.74
C LEU A 73 -10.35 -10.55 -7.18
N GLN A 74 -11.37 -9.74 -7.49
CA GLN A 74 -11.88 -9.54 -8.85
C GLN A 74 -10.81 -8.96 -9.80
N HIS A 75 -9.82 -8.25 -9.26
CA HIS A 75 -8.67 -7.71 -9.98
C HIS A 75 -7.39 -8.55 -9.82
N ASN A 76 -7.51 -9.81 -9.37
CA ASN A 76 -6.38 -10.71 -9.09
C ASN A 76 -5.35 -10.14 -8.09
N ASN A 77 -5.80 -9.28 -7.19
CA ASN A 77 -4.99 -8.69 -6.14
C ASN A 77 -5.17 -9.47 -4.84
N ASN A 78 -4.09 -10.07 -4.38
CA ASN A 78 -4.08 -10.95 -3.21
C ASN A 78 -3.38 -10.33 -1.98
N ILE A 79 -3.05 -9.03 -2.02
CA ILE A 79 -2.20 -8.38 -1.00
C ILE A 79 -2.83 -8.43 0.41
N TRP A 80 -4.16 -8.45 0.49
CA TRP A 80 -4.90 -8.34 1.75
C TRP A 80 -5.56 -9.65 2.22
N ASN A 81 -5.34 -10.77 1.52
CA ASN A 81 -6.07 -12.01 1.78
C ASN A 81 -5.79 -12.60 3.16
N GLU A 82 -4.53 -12.54 3.62
CA GLU A 82 -4.10 -13.15 4.88
C GLU A 82 -4.85 -12.59 6.08
N TRP A 83 -5.08 -11.29 6.13
CA TRP A 83 -5.82 -10.64 7.23
C TRP A 83 -7.30 -11.06 7.28
N ALA A 84 -7.94 -11.15 6.12
CA ALA A 84 -9.32 -11.61 6.02
C ALA A 84 -9.41 -13.12 6.33
N PHE A 85 -8.47 -13.91 5.82
CA PHE A 85 -8.37 -15.35 6.06
C PHE A 85 -8.12 -15.65 7.55
N GLU A 86 -7.21 -14.94 8.19
CA GLU A 86 -6.94 -15.09 9.63
C GLU A 86 -8.21 -14.91 10.47
N ARG A 87 -9.04 -13.90 10.13
CA ARG A 87 -10.31 -13.69 10.82
C ARG A 87 -11.30 -14.82 10.58
N PHE A 88 -11.34 -15.38 9.36
CA PHE A 88 -12.20 -16.52 9.05
C PHE A 88 -11.79 -17.78 9.81
N VAL A 89 -10.50 -18.14 9.78
CA VAL A 89 -10.03 -19.39 10.43
C VAL A 89 -10.11 -19.34 11.96
N LYS A 90 -10.15 -18.15 12.55
CA LYS A 90 -10.40 -17.96 13.99
C LYS A 90 -11.89 -17.99 14.37
N SER A 91 -12.80 -18.05 13.40
CA SER A 91 -14.24 -18.04 13.66
C SER A 91 -14.81 -19.44 13.88
N ASP A 92 -15.98 -19.50 14.52
CA ASP A 92 -16.74 -20.74 14.70
C ASP A 92 -17.24 -21.36 13.38
N ASP A 93 -17.25 -20.62 12.30
CA ASP A 93 -17.70 -21.11 10.98
C ASP A 93 -16.61 -21.91 10.25
N TYR A 94 -15.36 -21.76 10.61
CA TYR A 94 -14.28 -22.54 10.04
C TYR A 94 -14.26 -23.93 10.66
N LYS A 95 -14.24 -24.97 9.80
CA LYS A 95 -14.23 -26.39 10.19
C LYS A 95 -13.09 -27.18 9.54
N GLY A 96 -12.08 -26.46 9.00
CA GLY A 96 -10.92 -27.08 8.36
C GLY A 96 -9.81 -27.42 9.34
N GLU A 97 -8.62 -27.62 8.81
CA GLU A 97 -7.39 -27.89 9.56
C GLU A 97 -7.01 -26.72 10.46
N ASP A 98 -6.27 -26.99 11.54
CA ASP A 98 -5.74 -25.93 12.40
C ASP A 98 -4.80 -25.00 11.64
N MET A 99 -5.19 -23.73 11.50
CA MET A 99 -4.46 -22.66 10.80
C MET A 99 -3.73 -21.69 11.79
N THR A 100 -3.54 -22.09 13.05
CA THR A 100 -2.77 -21.28 13.99
C THR A 100 -1.36 -21.03 13.43
N ASP A 101 -0.93 -19.76 13.43
CA ASP A 101 0.37 -19.32 12.92
C ASP A 101 0.67 -19.79 11.48
N PHE A 102 -0.35 -19.82 10.62
CA PHE A 102 -0.27 -20.38 9.26
C PHE A 102 0.89 -19.81 8.43
N GLY A 103 1.21 -18.52 8.56
CA GLY A 103 2.32 -17.89 7.84
C GLY A 103 3.66 -18.51 8.21
N LEU A 104 4.00 -18.53 9.50
CA LEU A 104 5.26 -19.11 10.01
C LEU A 104 5.35 -20.63 9.79
N ARG A 105 4.23 -21.33 9.93
CA ARG A 105 4.19 -22.78 9.70
C ARG A 105 4.42 -23.13 8.24
N ALA A 106 3.81 -22.38 7.31
CA ALA A 106 3.97 -22.59 5.87
C ALA A 106 5.42 -22.32 5.38
N GLU A 107 6.16 -21.44 6.06
CA GLU A 107 7.58 -21.23 5.76
C GLU A 107 8.46 -22.43 6.15
N ARG A 108 8.10 -23.13 7.22
CA ARG A 108 8.91 -24.19 7.85
C ARG A 108 8.51 -25.59 7.45
N ASP A 109 7.26 -25.78 7.04
CA ASP A 109 6.67 -27.08 6.72
C ASP A 109 6.05 -27.07 5.33
N PRO A 110 6.71 -27.67 4.31
CA PRO A 110 6.18 -27.75 2.94
C PRO A 110 4.84 -28.49 2.83
N ALA A 111 4.61 -29.52 3.68
CA ALA A 111 3.34 -30.26 3.67
C ALA A 111 2.20 -29.38 4.20
N PHE A 112 2.43 -28.65 5.29
CA PHE A 112 1.47 -27.70 5.80
C PHE A 112 1.22 -26.54 4.79
N LYS A 113 2.24 -26.10 4.10
CA LYS A 113 2.11 -25.06 3.06
C LYS A 113 1.10 -25.45 1.98
N GLU A 114 1.10 -26.70 1.54
CA GLU A 114 0.11 -27.20 0.56
C GLU A 114 -1.31 -27.15 1.13
N VAL A 115 -1.50 -27.53 2.39
CA VAL A 115 -2.79 -27.46 3.08
C VAL A 115 -3.26 -26.01 3.20
N TYR A 116 -2.38 -25.11 3.68
CA TYR A 116 -2.67 -23.69 3.77
C TYR A 116 -3.08 -23.09 2.42
N GLN A 117 -2.33 -23.38 1.35
CA GLN A 117 -2.65 -22.88 0.02
C GLN A 117 -4.01 -23.39 -0.46
N ALA A 118 -4.34 -24.65 -0.22
CA ALA A 118 -5.63 -25.23 -0.60
C ALA A 118 -6.80 -24.56 0.17
N GLU A 119 -6.66 -24.31 1.47
CA GLU A 119 -7.68 -23.62 2.27
C GLU A 119 -7.81 -22.15 1.86
N MET A 120 -6.72 -21.46 1.58
CA MET A 120 -6.73 -20.08 1.06
C MET A 120 -7.46 -20.01 -0.28
N GLU A 121 -7.23 -20.94 -1.22
CA GLU A 121 -7.94 -20.96 -2.52
C GLU A 121 -9.45 -21.21 -2.33
N LYS A 122 -9.86 -22.08 -1.42
CA LYS A 122 -11.28 -22.28 -1.08
C LYS A 122 -11.89 -20.99 -0.50
N PHE A 123 -11.17 -20.33 0.39
CA PHE A 123 -11.60 -19.05 0.97
C PHE A 123 -11.79 -17.98 -0.09
N LYS A 124 -10.82 -17.78 -0.96
CA LYS A 124 -10.89 -16.81 -2.07
C LYS A 124 -12.05 -17.08 -3.00
N THR A 125 -12.22 -18.34 -3.42
CA THR A 125 -13.35 -18.75 -4.26
C THR A 125 -14.67 -18.40 -3.60
N ARG A 126 -14.81 -18.69 -2.31
CA ARG A 126 -16.01 -18.39 -1.56
C ARG A 126 -16.26 -16.87 -1.40
N ILE A 127 -15.23 -16.05 -1.21
CA ILE A 127 -15.35 -14.58 -1.21
C ILE A 127 -15.88 -14.08 -2.56
N LEU A 128 -15.46 -14.68 -3.68
CA LEU A 128 -15.90 -14.27 -5.01
C LEU A 128 -17.33 -14.69 -5.32
N GLU A 129 -17.75 -15.90 -4.92
CA GLU A 129 -18.99 -16.54 -5.32
C GLU A 129 -20.16 -16.32 -4.33
N ASP A 130 -19.88 -16.12 -3.04
CA ASP A 130 -20.86 -15.98 -1.97
C ASP A 130 -20.81 -14.57 -1.37
N GLU A 131 -21.77 -13.73 -1.72
CA GLU A 131 -21.85 -12.34 -1.26
C GLU A 131 -22.04 -12.23 0.25
N ALA A 132 -22.84 -13.11 0.85
CA ALA A 132 -23.06 -13.10 2.30
C ALA A 132 -21.77 -13.49 3.05
N PHE A 133 -21.02 -14.44 2.51
CA PHE A 133 -19.73 -14.81 3.05
C PHE A 133 -18.69 -13.69 2.88
N ALA A 134 -18.65 -13.05 1.71
CA ALA A 134 -17.79 -11.90 1.46
C ALA A 134 -18.10 -10.74 2.43
N ASN A 135 -19.35 -10.40 2.63
CA ASN A 135 -19.77 -9.36 3.57
C ASN A 135 -19.39 -9.69 5.02
N LYS A 136 -19.34 -10.97 5.39
CA LYS A 136 -18.97 -11.40 6.75
C LYS A 136 -17.46 -11.48 6.96
N TYR A 137 -16.71 -12.02 6.00
CA TYR A 137 -15.31 -12.38 6.17
C TYR A 137 -14.34 -11.62 5.27
N GLY A 138 -14.84 -10.95 4.21
CA GLY A 138 -14.01 -10.13 3.34
C GLY A 138 -13.73 -8.73 3.88
N GLU A 139 -14.49 -8.27 4.88
CA GLU A 139 -14.34 -6.93 5.46
C GLU A 139 -13.12 -6.83 6.38
N LEU A 140 -12.34 -5.78 6.23
CA LEU A 140 -11.12 -5.53 7.01
C LEU A 140 -11.30 -4.46 8.10
N GLY A 141 -12.51 -3.93 8.27
CA GLY A 141 -12.81 -2.83 9.20
C GLY A 141 -12.49 -1.46 8.61
N ASN A 142 -12.47 -0.44 9.46
CA ASN A 142 -12.36 0.96 9.04
C ASN A 142 -10.91 1.37 8.69
N ILE A 143 -10.28 0.62 7.76
CA ILE A 143 -8.90 0.88 7.31
C ILE A 143 -8.85 1.90 6.18
N TYR A 144 -7.71 2.54 5.97
CA TYR A 144 -7.31 3.41 4.85
C TYR A 144 -8.45 4.16 4.14
N GLY A 145 -8.98 3.62 3.03
CA GLY A 145 -10.00 4.25 2.21
C GLY A 145 -11.28 4.58 2.97
N LYS A 146 -11.66 3.76 3.94
CA LYS A 146 -12.81 4.06 4.79
C LYS A 146 -12.59 5.30 5.64
N GLN A 147 -11.40 5.45 6.22
CA GLN A 147 -11.04 6.67 6.95
C GLN A 147 -10.93 7.88 6.01
N TRP A 148 -10.41 7.71 4.80
CA TRP A 148 -10.28 8.80 3.82
C TRP A 148 -11.62 9.33 3.34
N ARG A 149 -12.59 8.43 3.14
CA ARG A 149 -13.86 8.74 2.47
C ARG A 149 -15.07 8.83 3.39
N GLU A 150 -15.03 8.15 4.54
CA GLU A 150 -16.18 8.02 5.44
C GLU A 150 -15.75 8.06 6.92
N TRP A 151 -14.90 9.01 7.29
CA TRP A 151 -14.54 9.22 8.70
C TRP A 151 -15.78 9.49 9.54
N LYS A 152 -16.05 8.67 10.54
CA LYS A 152 -17.16 8.86 11.46
C LYS A 152 -16.78 9.84 12.58
N THR A 153 -17.64 10.84 12.78
CA THR A 153 -17.50 11.75 13.91
C THR A 153 -18.20 11.19 15.15
N SER A 154 -17.85 11.71 16.33
CA SER A 154 -18.54 11.36 17.59
C SER A 154 -20.04 11.73 17.59
N GLN A 155 -20.48 12.58 16.66
CA GLN A 155 -21.88 12.98 16.47
C GLN A 155 -22.62 12.10 15.46
N GLY A 156 -21.95 11.08 14.87
CA GLY A 156 -22.53 10.18 13.88
C GLY A 156 -22.53 10.73 12.45
N GLU A 157 -21.94 11.88 12.22
CA GLU A 157 -21.75 12.47 10.89
C GLU A 157 -20.61 11.75 10.16
N THR A 158 -20.54 11.95 8.85
CA THR A 158 -19.48 11.39 7.99
C THR A 158 -18.70 12.53 7.33
N ILE A 159 -17.37 12.45 7.37
CA ILE A 159 -16.47 13.37 6.68
C ILE A 159 -15.78 12.60 5.55
N ASP A 160 -15.86 13.13 4.32
CA ASP A 160 -15.06 12.70 3.19
C ASP A 160 -13.81 13.57 3.10
N GLN A 161 -12.75 13.17 3.80
CA GLN A 161 -11.51 13.93 3.89
C GLN A 161 -10.87 14.17 2.51
N LEU A 162 -11.03 13.22 1.59
CA LEU A 162 -10.38 13.29 0.28
C LEU A 162 -11.14 14.24 -0.68
N ALA A 163 -12.48 14.20 -0.68
CA ALA A 163 -13.28 15.16 -1.42
C ALA A 163 -13.08 16.59 -0.88
N ASP A 164 -13.08 16.77 0.43
CA ASP A 164 -12.82 18.07 1.08
C ASP A 164 -11.41 18.59 0.74
N LEU A 165 -10.40 17.71 0.71
CA LEU A 165 -9.04 18.08 0.32
C LEU A 165 -8.99 18.58 -1.14
N ILE A 166 -9.61 17.87 -2.07
CA ILE A 166 -9.64 18.25 -3.49
C ILE A 166 -10.31 19.62 -3.67
N GLU A 167 -11.45 19.84 -3.01
CA GLU A 167 -12.14 21.12 -3.03
C GLU A 167 -11.29 22.24 -2.41
N MET A 168 -10.59 21.93 -1.32
CA MET A 168 -9.69 22.90 -0.68
C MET A 168 -8.49 23.24 -1.58
N ILE A 169 -7.92 22.29 -2.32
CA ILE A 169 -6.86 22.59 -3.30
C ILE A 169 -7.37 23.54 -4.38
N LYS A 170 -8.60 23.34 -4.89
CA LYS A 170 -9.21 24.20 -5.90
C LYS A 170 -9.49 25.62 -5.40
N THR A 171 -9.97 25.76 -4.17
CA THR A 171 -10.46 27.05 -3.63
C THR A 171 -9.43 27.79 -2.78
N ASN A 172 -8.51 27.07 -2.12
CA ASN A 172 -7.48 27.65 -1.25
C ASN A 172 -6.17 26.82 -1.32
N PRO A 173 -5.46 26.85 -2.47
CA PRO A 173 -4.24 26.06 -2.67
C PRO A 173 -3.09 26.38 -1.70
N ASN A 174 -3.10 27.57 -1.08
CA ASN A 174 -2.11 27.98 -0.08
C ASN A 174 -2.40 27.45 1.34
N SER A 175 -3.45 26.66 1.52
CA SER A 175 -3.78 26.07 2.81
C SER A 175 -2.66 25.16 3.31
N ARG A 176 -2.37 25.24 4.62
CA ARG A 176 -1.46 24.31 5.31
C ARG A 176 -2.21 23.13 5.93
N ARG A 177 -3.52 22.99 5.61
CA ARG A 177 -4.43 21.97 6.15
C ARG A 177 -4.81 20.93 5.09
N LEU A 178 -4.06 20.81 4.02
CA LEU A 178 -4.26 19.83 2.96
C LEU A 178 -3.80 18.45 3.44
N ILE A 179 -4.47 17.91 4.45
CA ILE A 179 -4.09 16.68 5.17
C ILE A 179 -5.24 15.67 5.11
N VAL A 180 -4.90 14.40 4.89
CA VAL A 180 -5.78 13.25 5.06
C VAL A 180 -5.13 12.29 6.05
N SER A 181 -5.89 11.85 7.07
CA SER A 181 -5.45 10.92 8.10
C SER A 181 -6.17 9.59 7.98
N ALA A 182 -5.43 8.50 8.01
CA ALA A 182 -5.97 7.15 8.20
C ALA A 182 -5.86 6.69 9.67
N TRP A 183 -5.08 7.40 10.49
CA TRP A 183 -4.86 7.05 11.88
C TRP A 183 -6.00 7.57 12.74
N ASN A 184 -6.93 6.69 13.09
CA ASN A 184 -8.06 6.98 13.97
C ASN A 184 -7.92 6.14 15.25
N PRO A 185 -7.50 6.73 16.40
CA PRO A 185 -7.28 5.99 17.64
C PRO A 185 -8.50 5.24 18.15
N GLU A 186 -9.71 5.70 17.86
CA GLU A 186 -10.95 5.05 18.27
C GLU A 186 -11.19 3.73 17.50
N ASP A 187 -10.83 3.70 16.22
CA ASP A 187 -11.07 2.55 15.34
C ASP A 187 -9.94 1.51 15.36
N ILE A 188 -8.72 1.89 15.75
CA ILE A 188 -7.54 1.02 15.72
C ILE A 188 -7.77 -0.37 16.32
N PRO A 189 -8.44 -0.51 17.48
CA PRO A 189 -8.66 -1.84 18.08
C PRO A 189 -9.54 -2.78 17.23
N ASN A 190 -10.31 -2.22 16.28
CA ASN A 190 -11.25 -2.95 15.43
C ASN A 190 -10.75 -3.13 13.99
N MET A 191 -9.58 -2.60 13.64
CA MET A 191 -8.98 -2.76 12.32
C MET A 191 -8.27 -4.10 12.19
N ALA A 192 -8.39 -4.74 11.04
CA ALA A 192 -7.59 -5.94 10.72
C ALA A 192 -6.09 -5.65 10.77
N LEU A 193 -5.69 -4.45 10.34
CA LEU A 193 -4.32 -3.93 10.42
C LEU A 193 -4.33 -2.43 10.68
N PRO A 194 -3.75 -1.93 11.78
CA PRO A 194 -3.55 -0.50 12.00
C PRO A 194 -2.74 0.14 10.85
N PRO A 195 -3.14 1.30 10.31
CA PRO A 195 -2.54 1.88 9.12
C PRO A 195 -1.04 2.11 9.27
N CYS A 196 -0.23 1.54 8.37
CA CYS A 196 1.20 1.81 8.28
C CYS A 196 1.46 3.20 7.71
N HIS A 197 0.84 3.55 6.57
CA HIS A 197 0.83 4.92 6.04
C HIS A 197 -0.28 5.71 6.74
N SER A 198 0.14 6.46 7.76
CA SER A 198 -0.74 7.02 8.78
C SER A 198 -1.46 8.27 8.34
N LEU A 199 -0.76 9.17 7.63
CA LEU A 199 -1.31 10.41 7.08
C LEU A 199 -0.47 10.88 5.89
N PHE A 200 -1.09 11.69 5.04
CA PHE A 200 -0.40 12.40 3.99
C PHE A 200 -0.88 13.85 3.88
N GLN A 201 0.01 14.70 3.39
CA GLN A 201 -0.22 16.13 3.21
C GLN A 201 0.16 16.56 1.83
N PHE A 202 -0.65 17.44 1.24
CA PHE A 202 -0.34 18.07 -0.04
C PHE A 202 0.18 19.49 0.14
N TYR A 203 0.92 19.94 -0.87
CA TYR A 203 1.49 21.27 -0.94
C TYR A 203 1.44 21.77 -2.39
N VAL A 204 0.97 22.99 -2.59
CA VAL A 204 0.90 23.63 -3.90
C VAL A 204 1.90 24.79 -3.95
N ALA A 205 2.79 24.76 -4.94
CA ALA A 205 3.72 25.85 -5.21
C ALA A 205 4.06 25.87 -6.71
N ASP A 206 4.22 27.03 -7.28
CA ASP A 206 4.62 27.24 -8.67
C ASP A 206 3.77 26.43 -9.69
N GLY A 207 2.47 26.33 -9.43
CA GLY A 207 1.55 25.57 -10.28
C GLY A 207 1.68 24.06 -10.18
N LYS A 208 2.41 23.53 -9.18
CA LYS A 208 2.68 22.10 -8.98
C LYS A 208 2.12 21.60 -7.66
N LEU A 209 1.64 20.36 -7.69
CA LEU A 209 1.15 19.61 -6.53
C LEU A 209 2.21 18.62 -6.05
N SER A 210 2.62 18.73 -4.80
CA SER A 210 3.51 17.79 -4.11
C SER A 210 2.77 17.08 -2.98
N CYS A 211 3.18 15.85 -2.69
CA CYS A 211 2.62 15.04 -1.61
C CYS A 211 3.71 14.58 -0.66
N GLN A 212 3.47 14.68 0.64
CA GLN A 212 4.30 14.08 1.68
C GLN A 212 3.51 13.02 2.44
N LEU A 213 4.00 11.79 2.44
CA LEU A 213 3.48 10.67 3.24
C LEU A 213 4.29 10.54 4.53
N TYR A 214 3.60 10.38 5.67
CA TYR A 214 4.19 9.82 6.87
C TYR A 214 3.77 8.36 7.05
N GLN A 215 4.75 7.46 6.97
CA GLN A 215 4.57 6.02 7.18
C GLN A 215 5.24 5.60 8.49
N ARG A 216 4.43 5.22 9.50
CA ARG A 216 4.93 4.88 10.83
C ARG A 216 5.78 3.61 10.86
N SER A 217 5.49 2.67 9.97
CA SER A 217 6.12 1.34 9.86
C SER A 217 6.29 1.00 8.38
N ALA A 218 7.50 0.78 7.94
CA ALA A 218 7.85 0.65 6.54
C ALA A 218 8.72 -0.60 6.31
N ASP A 219 8.09 -1.68 5.82
CA ASP A 219 8.79 -2.82 5.23
C ASP A 219 9.45 -2.36 3.93
N ILE A 220 10.76 -2.13 4.01
CA ILE A 220 11.52 -1.52 2.92
C ILE A 220 11.49 -2.41 1.68
N PHE A 221 11.62 -3.72 1.82
CA PHE A 221 11.79 -4.59 0.65
C PHE A 221 10.47 -4.88 -0.07
N LEU A 222 9.41 -5.25 0.63
CA LEU A 222 8.12 -5.60 0.01
C LEU A 222 7.14 -4.43 -0.06
N GLY A 223 6.95 -3.70 1.05
CA GLY A 223 5.91 -2.67 1.17
C GLY A 223 6.26 -1.34 0.51
N VAL A 224 7.43 -0.79 0.81
CA VAL A 224 7.83 0.56 0.36
C VAL A 224 7.77 0.74 -1.15
N PRO A 225 8.18 -0.21 -2.01
CA PRO A 225 8.02 -0.08 -3.45
C PRO A 225 6.58 0.15 -3.92
N PHE A 226 5.62 -0.53 -3.30
CA PHE A 226 4.19 -0.33 -3.55
C PHE A 226 3.73 1.04 -3.06
N ASN A 227 4.14 1.44 -1.85
CA ASN A 227 3.74 2.71 -1.25
C ASN A 227 4.24 3.91 -2.06
N ILE A 228 5.49 3.89 -2.56
CA ILE A 228 6.02 4.93 -3.45
C ILE A 228 5.14 5.07 -4.69
N ALA A 229 4.89 3.97 -5.39
CA ALA A 229 4.09 3.98 -6.61
C ALA A 229 2.64 4.40 -6.36
N SER A 230 2.03 3.94 -5.25
CA SER A 230 0.66 4.27 -4.87
C SER A 230 0.47 5.77 -4.60
N TYR A 231 1.32 6.38 -3.79
CA TYR A 231 1.19 7.82 -3.46
C TYR A 231 1.66 8.73 -4.59
N ALA A 232 2.62 8.31 -5.41
CA ALA A 232 2.93 8.99 -6.66
C ALA A 232 1.72 8.99 -7.61
N LEU A 233 1.04 7.85 -7.77
CA LEU A 233 -0.18 7.75 -8.57
C LEU A 233 -1.29 8.64 -8.01
N LEU A 234 -1.55 8.60 -6.70
CA LEU A 234 -2.53 9.48 -6.06
C LEU A 234 -2.24 10.96 -6.34
N THR A 235 -0.96 11.36 -6.28
CA THR A 235 -0.54 12.75 -6.56
C THR A 235 -0.85 13.12 -8.01
N HIS A 236 -0.57 12.26 -8.98
CA HIS A 236 -0.89 12.47 -10.39
C HIS A 236 -2.40 12.58 -10.64
N LEU A 237 -3.21 11.69 -10.01
CA LEU A 237 -4.66 11.71 -10.15
C LEU A 237 -5.27 13.01 -9.64
N ILE A 238 -4.87 13.46 -8.45
CA ILE A 238 -5.36 14.72 -7.87
C ILE A 238 -4.86 15.91 -8.68
N ALA A 239 -3.57 15.95 -9.05
CA ALA A 239 -3.03 17.05 -9.87
C ALA A 239 -3.81 17.23 -11.18
N ARG A 240 -4.11 16.12 -11.87
CA ARG A 240 -4.95 16.14 -13.09
C ARG A 240 -6.34 16.71 -12.82
N GLU A 241 -7.02 16.28 -11.75
CA GLU A 241 -8.38 16.73 -11.43
C GLU A 241 -8.44 18.22 -11.08
N VAL A 242 -7.42 18.74 -10.40
CA VAL A 242 -7.38 20.15 -9.99
C VAL A 242 -6.66 21.06 -11.00
N GLY A 243 -6.17 20.52 -12.11
CA GLY A 243 -5.51 21.28 -13.19
C GLY A 243 -4.13 21.81 -12.82
N LEU A 244 -3.38 21.09 -11.99
CA LEU A 244 -1.99 21.38 -11.61
C LEU A 244 -1.02 20.40 -12.25
N ASP A 245 0.24 20.83 -12.44
CA ASP A 245 1.34 19.92 -12.72
C ASP A 245 1.73 19.14 -11.44
N VAL A 246 2.48 18.05 -11.60
CA VAL A 246 3.04 17.32 -10.47
C VAL A 246 4.37 17.93 -10.02
N GLY A 247 4.61 17.94 -8.70
CA GLY A 247 5.87 18.33 -8.10
C GLY A 247 6.64 17.11 -7.59
N GLU A 248 6.79 16.99 -6.27
CA GLU A 248 7.52 15.90 -5.62
C GLU A 248 6.57 14.96 -4.87
N PHE A 249 6.97 13.69 -4.79
CA PHE A 249 6.51 12.80 -3.73
C PHE A 249 7.61 12.68 -2.68
N ILE A 250 7.25 12.96 -1.43
CA ILE A 250 8.15 12.92 -0.27
C ILE A 250 7.69 11.80 0.65
N HIS A 251 8.55 10.80 0.84
CA HIS A 251 8.26 9.64 1.68
C HIS A 251 9.01 9.74 3.00
N THR A 252 8.30 10.05 4.06
CA THR A 252 8.84 10.14 5.43
C THR A 252 8.43 8.88 6.19
N MET A 253 9.40 8.17 6.74
CA MET A 253 9.20 6.92 7.45
C MET A 253 9.59 7.06 8.91
N GLY A 254 8.81 6.45 9.80
CA GLY A 254 9.16 6.24 11.20
C GLY A 254 10.11 5.06 11.35
N ASP A 255 9.60 3.86 11.69
CA ASP A 255 10.38 2.62 11.71
C ASP A 255 10.52 2.07 10.28
N ALA A 256 11.68 2.32 9.67
CA ALA A 256 12.04 1.81 8.35
C ALA A 256 12.93 0.57 8.54
N HIS A 257 12.45 -0.59 8.09
CA HIS A 257 13.08 -1.86 8.44
C HIS A 257 13.19 -2.83 7.25
N LEU A 258 14.22 -3.66 7.31
CA LEU A 258 14.45 -4.84 6.50
C LEU A 258 14.25 -6.08 7.38
N TYR A 259 13.38 -6.99 6.99
CA TYR A 259 13.28 -8.28 7.68
C TYR A 259 14.54 -9.11 7.49
N ASN A 260 14.96 -9.86 8.52
CA ASN A 260 16.19 -10.65 8.46
C ASN A 260 16.18 -11.69 7.34
N ASN A 261 15.02 -12.19 6.95
CA ASN A 261 14.84 -13.13 5.85
C ASN A 261 14.80 -12.46 4.46
N HIS A 262 14.98 -11.13 4.37
CA HIS A 262 15.08 -10.37 3.11
C HIS A 262 16.49 -9.92 2.76
N ILE A 263 17.48 -10.14 3.61
CA ILE A 263 18.83 -9.55 3.48
C ILE A 263 19.52 -9.98 2.17
N GLU A 264 19.41 -11.24 1.79
CA GLU A 264 20.04 -11.73 0.55
C GLU A 264 19.35 -11.15 -0.69
N GLN A 265 18.03 -10.97 -0.66
CA GLN A 265 17.25 -10.34 -1.72
C GLN A 265 17.60 -8.85 -1.88
N VAL A 266 17.82 -8.15 -0.77
CA VAL A 266 18.29 -6.76 -0.78
C VAL A 266 19.67 -6.65 -1.39
N LYS A 267 20.62 -7.52 -1.03
CA LYS A 267 21.94 -7.57 -1.64
C LYS A 267 21.88 -7.85 -3.14
N GLU A 268 21.03 -8.76 -3.58
CA GLU A 268 20.75 -9.00 -4.99
C GLU A 268 20.25 -7.73 -5.68
N GLN A 269 19.24 -7.05 -5.11
CA GLN A 269 18.71 -5.82 -5.69
C GLN A 269 19.76 -4.70 -5.77
N LEU A 270 20.59 -4.53 -4.73
CA LEU A 270 21.67 -3.56 -4.70
C LEU A 270 22.78 -3.83 -5.75
N SER A 271 22.92 -5.06 -6.24
CA SER A 271 23.86 -5.41 -7.32
C SER A 271 23.37 -4.98 -8.71
N ARG A 272 22.09 -4.61 -8.85
CA ARG A 272 21.46 -4.25 -10.11
C ARG A 272 21.55 -2.74 -10.36
N THR A 273 21.55 -2.35 -11.63
CA THR A 273 21.60 -0.94 -12.05
C THR A 273 20.19 -0.43 -12.38
N PRO A 274 19.77 0.72 -11.83
CA PRO A 274 18.48 1.32 -12.18
C PRO A 274 18.37 1.65 -13.66
N HIS A 275 17.21 1.36 -14.26
CA HIS A 275 16.84 1.74 -15.62
C HIS A 275 16.10 3.09 -15.64
N ALA A 276 15.82 3.61 -16.83
CA ALA A 276 15.00 4.80 -17.01
C ALA A 276 13.60 4.60 -16.39
N LEU A 277 13.05 5.66 -15.80
CA LEU A 277 11.69 5.66 -15.27
C LEU A 277 10.67 5.63 -16.40
N PRO A 278 9.57 4.89 -16.24
CA PRO A 278 8.45 4.92 -17.19
C PRO A 278 7.67 6.22 -17.07
N LYS A 279 6.79 6.44 -18.05
CA LYS A 279 5.79 7.51 -18.01
C LYS A 279 4.45 6.96 -17.58
N LEU A 280 3.76 7.69 -16.69
CA LEU A 280 2.37 7.39 -16.36
C LEU A 280 1.47 7.83 -17.51
N VAL A 281 0.54 6.96 -17.89
CA VAL A 281 -0.50 7.23 -18.90
C VAL A 281 -1.86 7.10 -18.22
N LEU A 282 -2.64 8.18 -18.26
CA LEU A 282 -3.99 8.26 -17.71
C LEU A 282 -4.99 8.47 -18.85
N SER A 283 -6.13 7.77 -18.78
CA SER A 283 -7.27 8.01 -19.69
C SER A 283 -7.89 9.39 -19.45
N ASP A 284 -8.36 10.03 -20.51
CA ASP A 284 -9.08 11.31 -20.43
C ASP A 284 -10.57 11.16 -20.07
N LYS A 285 -11.08 9.92 -20.05
CA LYS A 285 -12.51 9.64 -19.82
C LYS A 285 -13.00 9.96 -18.40
N PRO A 286 -12.28 9.59 -17.30
CA PRO A 286 -12.76 9.84 -15.95
C PRO A 286 -12.85 11.35 -15.65
N ALA A 287 -13.98 11.78 -15.08
CA ALA A 287 -14.18 13.16 -14.68
C ALA A 287 -13.47 13.51 -13.37
N THR A 288 -13.53 12.59 -12.41
CA THR A 288 -12.91 12.73 -11.07
C THR A 288 -11.98 11.57 -10.78
N ILE A 289 -11.17 11.67 -9.73
CA ILE A 289 -10.29 10.57 -9.30
C ILE A 289 -11.08 9.34 -8.85
N PHE A 290 -12.36 9.49 -8.52
CA PHE A 290 -13.24 8.42 -8.05
C PHE A 290 -13.87 7.61 -9.19
N ASP A 291 -13.77 8.09 -10.43
CA ASP A 291 -14.34 7.47 -11.63
C ASP A 291 -13.35 6.58 -12.39
N PHE A 292 -12.07 6.55 -11.96
CA PHE A 292 -11.05 5.75 -12.62
C PHE A 292 -11.27 4.25 -12.42
N GLU A 293 -11.05 3.51 -13.49
CA GLU A 293 -10.95 2.06 -13.49
C GLU A 293 -9.50 1.61 -13.73
N VAL A 294 -9.20 0.35 -13.39
CA VAL A 294 -7.84 -0.20 -13.57
C VAL A 294 -7.36 -0.08 -15.02
N ALA A 295 -8.27 -0.17 -15.99
CA ALA A 295 -7.95 -0.06 -17.42
C ALA A 295 -7.56 1.38 -17.86
N ASP A 296 -7.90 2.40 -17.09
CA ASP A 296 -7.63 3.81 -17.39
C ASP A 296 -6.21 4.24 -17.03
N ILE A 297 -5.45 3.38 -16.35
CA ILE A 297 -4.14 3.70 -15.77
C ILE A 297 -3.10 2.69 -16.25
N SER A 298 -2.04 3.18 -16.88
CA SER A 298 -0.95 2.33 -17.37
C SER A 298 0.41 3.04 -17.31
N LEU A 299 1.47 2.28 -17.52
CA LEU A 299 2.83 2.80 -17.66
C LEU A 299 3.34 2.55 -19.08
N ASP A 300 3.92 3.59 -19.68
CA ASP A 300 4.66 3.48 -20.94
C ASP A 300 6.16 3.42 -20.64
N GLY A 301 6.84 2.47 -21.30
CA GLY A 301 8.29 2.30 -21.16
C GLY A 301 8.73 1.65 -19.86
N TYR A 302 7.88 0.93 -19.13
CA TYR A 302 8.28 0.19 -17.92
C TYR A 302 9.02 -1.10 -18.27
N ASN A 303 10.34 -1.08 -18.15
CA ASN A 303 11.24 -2.20 -18.45
C ASN A 303 12.13 -2.53 -17.23
N PRO A 304 11.58 -3.16 -16.16
CA PRO A 304 12.32 -3.51 -14.97
C PRO A 304 13.10 -4.83 -15.12
N ASP A 305 14.09 -4.99 -14.26
CA ASP A 305 14.68 -6.31 -14.01
C ASP A 305 13.63 -7.30 -13.46
N PRO A 306 13.88 -8.62 -13.54
CA PRO A 306 12.99 -9.64 -13.01
C PRO A 306 12.67 -9.43 -11.52
N SER A 307 11.47 -9.89 -11.10
CA SER A 307 11.07 -9.90 -9.71
C SER A 307 12.06 -10.66 -8.84
N ILE A 308 12.28 -10.18 -7.63
CA ILE A 308 13.01 -10.89 -6.57
C ILE A 308 11.96 -11.35 -5.56
N LYS A 309 11.81 -12.67 -5.41
CA LYS A 309 10.85 -13.25 -4.46
C LYS A 309 11.41 -13.17 -3.04
N ALA A 310 10.55 -12.79 -2.09
CA ALA A 310 10.84 -12.81 -0.67
C ALA A 310 9.64 -13.34 0.11
N PRO A 311 9.84 -13.97 1.28
CA PRO A 311 8.75 -14.39 2.14
C PRO A 311 8.01 -13.19 2.73
N ILE A 312 6.71 -13.33 2.98
CA ILE A 312 5.89 -12.31 3.66
C ILE A 312 5.92 -12.63 5.16
N SER A 313 6.33 -11.64 5.96
CA SER A 313 6.30 -11.76 7.42
C SER A 313 4.97 -11.19 7.96
N VAL A 314 4.06 -12.04 8.45
CA VAL A 314 2.72 -11.72 8.95
C VAL A 314 2.56 -12.06 10.44
#